data_aa5d1341c048b85fcaf7dfe73dcb170c
#
_entry.id   aa5d1341c048b85fcaf7dfe73dcb170c
#
_cell.length_a   1.000
_cell.length_b   1.000
_cell.length_c   1.000
_cell.angle_alpha   90.00
_cell.angle_beta   90.00
_cell.angle_gamma   90.00
#
_symmetry.space_group_name_H-M   'P 1'
#
loop_
_entity.id
_entity.type
_entity.pdbx_description
1 polymer ?
#
loop_
_entity_poly.entity_id
_entity_poly.type
_entity_poly.pdbx_seq_one_letter_code
_entity_poly.pdbx_strand_id
1 'polypeptide(L)'
;MDQGTNKSPAQEQASKPLKHVMDELQHECGIAAIYHLPELPTSRLVPLAGPEQVSRLMPRMLLDLQNRGQLAAGMSSFAPLRQKIIDTHKQIGTVIEAFRLSHQAKYESLMQEFAGRAAIGHTRYATCGANDKSYAQPFERFHGCKWKWFSFAFNGQLANYTQLREELLSQTDYHLTRDTDTEVIMHYLSHELSNYVDQPPDLVDVFTKLCSKFDGAFNIVFLNAMGDMVVLRDPYGFRPLVIAQDGPMFAAASESVALLNLGFKEFRSLAPGEMIVIQDGKIRQARYAPKRDTAHCFFEWIYFANVASNLDDRSVYLTRSALGHALAQQEREIELVDFDKDTVVVPVPDTGKAAADAMAHDLGLPAVEGLMRNRYVGRTFIEGQNRAERVQLKYTPLREVLEGKKVLLIEDTIVRSTTMKALIADMKNRGGAKEIHVRVACPPIIAPCFYGIDMSTVKELFAPRFLKGGPITNEVQAEMARELGANSLRYLPFEAIGKSIGMKPNQLCQACINGKYPTPVGEKLYELSISQKNSSGSGRTYEMPTART
;
A
#
# COMPACT_ATOMS: atom_id res chain seq x y z
N MET A 1 59.58 -18.91 32.81
CA MET A 1 59.22 -17.49 32.84
C MET A 1 58.07 -17.34 31.87
N ASP A 2 56.96 -17.24 32.45
CA ASP A 2 55.63 -17.30 31.84
C ASP A 2 55.23 -15.86 31.47
N GLN A 3 54.81 -15.58 30.24
CA GLN A 3 54.13 -14.33 29.90
C GLN A 3 52.85 -14.66 29.20
N GLY A 4 51.80 -14.77 30.00
CA GLY A 4 50.44 -14.83 29.55
C GLY A 4 49.98 -13.51 28.93
N THR A 5 49.57 -13.54 27.68
CA THR A 5 48.84 -12.45 27.03
C THR A 5 47.35 -12.53 27.31
N ASN A 6 46.90 -11.68 28.16
CA ASN A 6 45.50 -11.45 28.51
C ASN A 6 44.77 -10.81 27.32
N LYS A 7 43.91 -11.57 26.62
CA LYS A 7 42.95 -11.01 25.66
C LYS A 7 41.68 -10.65 26.41
N SER A 8 41.37 -9.35 26.41
CA SER A 8 40.13 -8.79 26.95
C SER A 8 38.87 -9.26 26.14
N PRO A 9 37.73 -9.49 26.79
CA PRO A 9 36.49 -9.81 26.12
C PRO A 9 35.76 -8.53 25.73
N ALA A 10 36.10 -7.97 24.59
CA ALA A 10 35.38 -6.89 23.96
C ALA A 10 35.25 -7.22 22.48
N GLN A 11 34.17 -7.92 22.12
CA GLN A 11 33.57 -7.99 20.78
C GLN A 11 32.59 -9.16 20.70
N GLU A 12 31.35 -8.88 21.08
CA GLU A 12 30.14 -9.54 20.56
C GLU A 12 28.91 -8.83 21.12
N GLN A 13 28.79 -7.57 20.75
CA GLN A 13 27.48 -6.96 20.71
C GLN A 13 27.11 -6.79 19.24
N ALA A 14 26.65 -7.89 18.62
CA ALA A 14 25.91 -7.80 17.38
C ALA A 14 24.69 -6.93 17.65
N SER A 15 24.70 -5.72 17.09
CA SER A 15 23.61 -4.76 17.14
C SER A 15 22.35 -5.43 16.61
N LYS A 16 21.40 -5.74 17.50
CA LYS A 16 20.03 -6.10 17.12
C LYS A 16 19.50 -4.95 16.24
N PRO A 17 18.95 -5.25 15.05
CA PRO A 17 18.37 -4.20 14.23
C PRO A 17 17.25 -3.53 15.04
N LEU A 18 17.38 -2.22 15.26
CA LEU A 18 16.36 -1.38 15.88
C LEU A 18 15.08 -1.51 15.05
N LYS A 19 14.07 -2.18 15.58
CA LYS A 19 12.72 -2.21 14.99
C LYS A 19 12.18 -0.78 15.00
N HIS A 20 12.18 -0.14 13.83
CA HIS A 20 11.50 1.12 13.61
C HIS A 20 9.99 0.91 13.67
N VAL A 21 9.40 1.09 14.84
CA VAL A 21 7.95 1.20 14.98
C VAL A 21 7.58 2.62 14.57
N MET A 22 7.11 2.80 13.34
CA MET A 22 6.55 4.06 12.87
C MET A 22 5.08 4.15 13.26
N ASP A 23 4.63 5.30 13.75
CA ASP A 23 3.27 5.51 14.27
C ASP A 23 2.20 5.75 13.20
N GLU A 24 2.60 6.05 11.98
CA GLU A 24 1.67 6.17 10.85
C GLU A 24 1.46 4.83 10.16
N LEU A 25 0.25 4.63 9.67
CA LEU A 25 -0.03 3.55 8.74
C LEU A 25 0.93 3.67 7.57
N GLN A 26 1.62 2.58 7.34
CA GLN A 26 2.60 2.55 6.30
C GLN A 26 1.92 2.00 5.04
N HIS A 27 2.25 2.64 3.90
CA HIS A 27 1.58 2.42 2.63
C HIS A 27 1.94 1.07 2.02
N GLU A 28 1.14 0.69 1.07
CA GLU A 28 1.25 -0.52 0.28
C GLU A 28 2.11 -0.29 -0.93
N CYS A 29 2.62 -1.41 -1.48
CA CYS A 29 3.34 -1.42 -2.74
C CYS A 29 2.45 -0.96 -3.91
N GLY A 30 3.05 -0.42 -4.95
CA GLY A 30 2.42 -0.15 -6.24
C GLY A 30 3.04 -1.00 -7.34
N ILE A 31 2.23 -1.55 -8.24
CA ILE A 31 2.68 -2.26 -9.44
C ILE A 31 2.20 -1.57 -10.70
N ALA A 32 2.99 -1.69 -11.75
CA ALA A 32 2.64 -1.22 -13.09
C ALA A 32 3.15 -2.19 -14.16
N ALA A 33 2.46 -2.21 -15.29
CA ALA A 33 2.88 -2.92 -16.49
C ALA A 33 2.57 -2.08 -17.72
N ILE A 34 3.42 -2.17 -18.74
CA ILE A 34 3.21 -1.51 -20.03
C ILE A 34 3.74 -2.40 -21.15
N TYR A 35 3.02 -2.45 -22.26
CA TYR A 35 3.34 -3.31 -23.40
C TYR A 35 2.90 -2.66 -24.69
N HIS A 36 3.75 -2.67 -25.71
CA HIS A 36 3.34 -2.37 -27.07
C HIS A 36 3.29 -3.66 -27.89
N LEU A 37 2.09 -4.09 -28.27
CA LEU A 37 1.86 -5.25 -29.13
C LEU A 37 2.56 -5.05 -30.50
N PRO A 38 2.96 -6.14 -31.18
CA PRO A 38 3.66 -6.07 -32.48
C PRO A 38 2.74 -5.70 -33.65
N GLU A 39 1.69 -4.91 -33.41
CA GLU A 39 0.69 -4.52 -34.38
C GLU A 39 0.91 -3.09 -34.89
N LEU A 40 0.36 -2.78 -36.06
CA LEU A 40 0.35 -1.44 -36.69
C LEU A 40 -1.10 -0.99 -36.87
N PRO A 41 -1.36 0.34 -36.85
CA PRO A 41 -0.43 1.44 -36.59
C PRO A 41 0.02 1.52 -35.13
N THR A 42 1.18 2.15 -34.88
CA THR A 42 1.65 2.40 -33.50
C THR A 42 0.69 3.32 -32.77
N SER A 43 0.55 3.09 -31.43
CA SER A 43 -0.22 4.00 -30.58
C SER A 43 0.41 5.40 -30.54
N ARG A 44 -0.42 6.43 -30.47
CA ARG A 44 0.00 7.83 -30.25
C ARG A 44 0.72 8.06 -28.92
N LEU A 45 0.58 7.14 -27.95
CA LEU A 45 1.21 7.21 -26.64
C LEU A 45 2.64 6.69 -26.63
N VAL A 46 3.10 6.12 -27.75
CA VAL A 46 4.48 5.63 -27.92
C VAL A 46 5.46 6.80 -27.83
N PRO A 47 6.58 6.66 -27.11
CA PRO A 47 7.66 7.64 -27.14
C PRO A 47 8.14 7.94 -28.57
N LEU A 48 8.62 9.16 -28.82
CA LEU A 48 9.13 9.57 -30.15
C LEU A 48 10.20 8.61 -30.70
N ALA A 49 10.95 7.94 -29.86
CA ALA A 49 11.95 6.96 -30.23
C ALA A 49 11.38 5.58 -30.64
N GLY A 50 10.06 5.43 -30.67
CA GLY A 50 9.35 4.23 -31.17
C GLY A 50 8.96 3.19 -30.14
N PRO A 51 8.29 2.10 -30.60
CA PRO A 51 7.73 1.07 -29.74
C PRO A 51 8.75 0.32 -28.86
N GLU A 52 9.99 0.21 -29.31
CA GLU A 52 11.08 -0.44 -28.56
C GLU A 52 11.58 0.42 -27.36
N GLN A 53 10.99 1.59 -27.15
CA GLN A 53 11.30 2.52 -26.07
C GLN A 53 10.14 2.69 -25.06
N VAL A 54 9.13 1.85 -25.14
CA VAL A 54 7.92 1.95 -24.30
C VAL A 54 8.24 1.81 -22.82
N SER A 55 9.25 1.02 -22.45
CA SER A 55 9.75 0.91 -21.06
C SER A 55 10.14 2.26 -20.43
N ARG A 56 10.48 3.29 -21.23
CA ARG A 56 10.79 4.66 -20.76
C ARG A 56 9.62 5.36 -20.05
N LEU A 57 8.40 4.87 -20.26
CA LEU A 57 7.20 5.38 -19.60
C LEU A 57 7.05 4.83 -18.16
N MET A 58 7.73 3.72 -17.84
CA MET A 58 7.61 3.07 -16.53
C MET A 58 7.99 3.98 -15.35
N PRO A 59 9.11 4.72 -15.35
CA PRO A 59 9.43 5.62 -14.24
C PRO A 59 8.35 6.68 -13.99
N ARG A 60 7.67 7.17 -15.02
CA ARG A 60 6.56 8.11 -14.90
C ARG A 60 5.34 7.47 -14.26
N MET A 61 4.98 6.25 -14.67
CA MET A 61 3.90 5.48 -14.02
C MET A 61 4.19 5.25 -12.54
N LEU A 62 5.43 4.86 -12.21
CA LEU A 62 5.84 4.61 -10.83
C LEU A 62 5.88 5.88 -9.98
N LEU A 63 6.18 7.04 -10.58
CA LEU A 63 6.14 8.33 -9.89
C LEU A 63 4.72 8.66 -9.42
N ASP A 64 3.71 8.39 -10.27
CA ASP A 64 2.29 8.56 -9.93
C ASP A 64 1.80 7.55 -8.87
N LEU A 65 2.53 6.43 -8.71
CA LEU A 65 2.28 5.41 -7.68
C LEU A 65 3.17 5.58 -6.42
N GLN A 66 3.98 6.65 -6.33
CA GLN A 66 4.93 6.81 -5.23
C GLN A 66 4.26 7.04 -3.86
N ASN A 67 2.98 7.47 -3.85
CA ASN A 67 2.17 7.48 -2.63
C ASN A 67 2.10 6.09 -1.99
N ARG A 68 2.17 5.01 -2.76
CA ARG A 68 2.11 3.62 -2.30
C ARG A 68 3.44 3.10 -1.76
N GLY A 69 4.58 3.56 -2.29
CA GLY A 69 5.90 3.09 -1.84
C GLY A 69 7.02 4.06 -2.14
N GLN A 70 7.86 4.34 -1.13
CA GLN A 70 8.97 5.29 -1.22
C GLN A 70 10.33 4.72 -0.78
N LEU A 71 10.39 3.44 -0.41
CA LEU A 71 11.62 2.82 0.12
C LEU A 71 12.49 2.19 -0.96
N ALA A 72 11.89 1.76 -2.04
CA ALA A 72 12.61 1.27 -3.21
C ALA A 72 11.71 1.35 -4.44
N ALA A 73 12.30 1.45 -5.61
CA ALA A 73 11.61 1.33 -6.87
C ALA A 73 12.43 0.50 -7.86
N GLY A 74 11.75 -0.16 -8.79
CA GLY A 74 12.41 -0.93 -9.83
C GLY A 74 11.51 -1.22 -11.02
N MET A 75 12.13 -1.60 -12.11
CA MET A 75 11.47 -2.10 -13.33
C MET A 75 12.26 -3.24 -13.94
N SER A 76 11.56 -4.12 -14.65
CA SER A 76 12.14 -5.07 -15.59
C SER A 76 11.62 -4.77 -16.99
N SER A 77 12.51 -4.71 -18.00
CA SER A 77 12.16 -4.46 -19.38
C SER A 77 12.47 -5.65 -20.28
N PHE A 78 11.69 -5.83 -21.33
CA PHE A 78 11.86 -6.86 -22.34
C PHE A 78 12.31 -6.25 -23.67
N ALA A 79 13.43 -6.76 -24.20
CA ALA A 79 13.94 -6.41 -25.51
C ALA A 79 14.50 -7.67 -26.19
N PRO A 80 13.85 -8.19 -27.25
CA PRO A 80 14.18 -9.50 -27.84
C PRO A 80 15.57 -9.56 -28.50
N LEU A 81 16.10 -8.41 -28.91
CA LEU A 81 17.41 -8.30 -29.59
C LEU A 81 18.57 -7.99 -28.63
N ARG A 82 18.27 -7.74 -27.35
CA ARG A 82 19.28 -7.48 -26.32
C ARG A 82 19.90 -8.81 -25.85
N GLN A 83 21.19 -8.81 -25.52
CA GLN A 83 21.86 -10.01 -24.97
C GLN A 83 21.17 -10.51 -23.70
N LYS A 84 20.85 -9.61 -22.79
CA LYS A 84 20.01 -9.87 -21.61
C LYS A 84 18.56 -9.52 -21.94
N ILE A 85 17.80 -10.48 -22.47
CA ILE A 85 16.45 -10.28 -23.02
C ILE A 85 15.49 -9.62 -22.00
N ILE A 86 15.49 -10.09 -20.74
CA ILE A 86 14.89 -9.38 -19.62
C ILE A 86 16.04 -8.72 -18.86
N ASP A 87 15.89 -7.46 -18.51
CA ASP A 87 16.84 -6.76 -17.67
C ASP A 87 16.14 -5.97 -16.58
N THR A 88 16.68 -6.05 -15.36
CA THR A 88 16.02 -5.53 -14.16
C THR A 88 16.87 -4.45 -13.50
N HIS A 89 16.33 -3.23 -13.48
CA HIS A 89 16.83 -2.12 -12.68
C HIS A 89 16.02 -1.98 -11.40
N LYS A 90 16.69 -1.92 -10.26
CA LYS A 90 16.04 -1.63 -8.98
C LYS A 90 17.01 -0.96 -8.01
N GLN A 91 16.47 -0.06 -7.18
CA GLN A 91 17.28 0.70 -6.23
C GLN A 91 16.45 1.06 -4.99
N ILE A 92 17.14 1.23 -3.86
CA ILE A 92 16.59 1.83 -2.64
C ILE A 92 16.37 3.32 -2.88
N GLY A 93 15.34 3.88 -2.26
CA GLY A 93 14.94 5.28 -2.35
C GLY A 93 13.66 5.50 -3.14
N THR A 94 13.31 6.77 -3.30
CA THR A 94 12.14 7.21 -4.07
C THR A 94 12.31 6.90 -5.56
N VAL A 95 11.22 6.98 -6.33
CA VAL A 95 11.27 6.81 -7.80
C VAL A 95 12.25 7.83 -8.44
N ILE A 96 12.27 9.07 -7.92
CA ILE A 96 13.19 10.12 -8.40
C ILE A 96 14.65 9.69 -8.22
N GLU A 97 14.98 9.12 -7.07
CA GLU A 97 16.33 8.65 -6.76
C GLU A 97 16.69 7.38 -7.53
N ALA A 98 15.79 6.40 -7.52
CA ALA A 98 16.01 5.10 -8.16
C ALA A 98 16.25 5.23 -9.67
N PHE A 99 15.50 6.08 -10.34
CA PHE A 99 15.61 6.30 -11.79
C PHE A 99 16.41 7.54 -12.18
N ARG A 100 17.05 8.22 -11.22
CA ARG A 100 17.92 9.40 -11.48
C ARG A 100 17.18 10.54 -12.19
N LEU A 101 15.89 10.75 -11.92
CA LEU A 101 15.05 11.72 -12.64
C LEU A 101 15.56 13.16 -12.51
N SER A 102 16.29 13.50 -11.47
CA SER A 102 16.92 14.82 -11.26
C SER A 102 18.17 15.06 -12.11
N HIS A 103 18.66 14.05 -12.86
CA HIS A 103 19.90 14.12 -13.64
C HIS A 103 19.69 13.62 -15.06
N GLN A 104 19.30 14.50 -15.98
CA GLN A 104 18.90 14.15 -17.34
C GLN A 104 19.85 13.16 -18.04
N ALA A 105 21.16 13.42 -18.07
CA ALA A 105 22.11 12.55 -18.77
C ALA A 105 22.17 11.13 -18.18
N LYS A 106 22.08 10.99 -16.83
CA LYS A 106 22.06 9.69 -16.16
C LYS A 106 20.74 8.96 -16.39
N TYR A 107 19.64 9.71 -16.40
CA TYR A 107 18.32 9.18 -16.72
C TYR A 107 18.27 8.66 -18.15
N GLU A 108 18.75 9.44 -19.14
CA GLU A 108 18.78 9.02 -20.53
C GLU A 108 19.65 7.78 -20.76
N SER A 109 20.84 7.73 -20.14
CA SER A 109 21.70 6.53 -20.19
C SER A 109 20.99 5.30 -19.63
N LEU A 110 20.32 5.45 -18.48
CA LEU A 110 19.56 4.36 -17.87
C LEU A 110 18.40 3.93 -18.76
N MET A 111 17.67 4.86 -19.35
CA MET A 111 16.54 4.53 -20.22
C MET A 111 16.96 3.89 -21.54
N GLN A 112 18.16 4.17 -22.03
CA GLN A 112 18.72 3.47 -23.20
C GLN A 112 19.13 2.03 -22.84
N GLU A 113 19.76 1.83 -21.70
CA GLU A 113 20.16 0.50 -21.21
C GLU A 113 18.95 -0.42 -21.02
N PHE A 114 17.87 0.11 -20.45
CA PHE A 114 16.64 -0.63 -20.17
C PHE A 114 15.53 -0.41 -21.20
N ALA A 115 15.90 0.03 -22.41
CA ALA A 115 14.94 0.19 -23.51
C ALA A 115 14.26 -1.15 -23.87
N GLY A 116 12.95 -1.14 -24.08
CA GLY A 116 12.17 -2.31 -24.44
C GLY A 116 10.73 -1.98 -24.78
N ARG A 117 10.09 -2.91 -25.52
CA ARG A 117 8.67 -2.77 -25.90
C ARG A 117 7.69 -3.18 -24.82
N ALA A 118 8.18 -3.80 -23.76
CA ALA A 118 7.41 -4.15 -22.57
C ALA A 118 8.20 -3.89 -21.32
N ALA A 119 7.51 -3.52 -20.24
CA ALA A 119 8.10 -3.42 -18.91
C ALA A 119 7.07 -3.67 -17.83
N ILE A 120 7.54 -4.19 -16.69
CA ILE A 120 6.82 -4.24 -15.43
C ILE A 120 7.58 -3.42 -14.39
N GLY A 121 6.87 -2.83 -13.43
CA GLY A 121 7.48 -1.95 -12.43
C GLY A 121 6.83 -2.08 -11.07
N HIS A 122 7.57 -1.61 -10.06
CA HIS A 122 7.18 -1.69 -8.66
C HIS A 122 7.69 -0.51 -7.85
N THR A 123 6.85 0.01 -6.96
CA THR A 123 7.23 0.88 -5.85
C THR A 123 7.06 0.13 -4.54
N ARG A 124 8.13 0.02 -3.76
CA ARG A 124 8.14 -0.77 -2.54
C ARG A 124 7.84 0.09 -1.32
N TYR A 125 6.94 -0.45 -0.52
CA TYR A 125 6.87 -0.17 0.89
C TYR A 125 7.31 -1.43 1.66
N ALA A 126 8.05 -1.31 2.78
CA ALA A 126 8.50 -2.47 3.55
C ALA A 126 7.45 -2.89 4.58
N THR A 127 6.55 -3.76 4.18
CA THR A 127 5.66 -4.48 5.12
C THR A 127 6.38 -5.64 5.80
N CYS A 128 7.33 -6.27 5.09
CA CYS A 128 8.20 -7.34 5.61
C CYS A 128 9.61 -7.21 5.01
N GLY A 129 10.60 -7.82 5.68
CA GLY A 129 11.99 -7.86 5.26
C GLY A 129 12.82 -6.62 5.60
N ALA A 130 14.12 -6.69 5.35
CA ALA A 130 15.08 -5.64 5.62
C ALA A 130 15.01 -4.48 4.61
N ASN A 131 15.53 -3.31 4.99
CA ASN A 131 15.74 -2.20 4.06
C ASN A 131 17.00 -2.45 3.20
N ASP A 132 16.90 -3.44 2.33
CA ASP A 132 17.97 -3.93 1.48
C ASP A 132 17.48 -4.01 0.03
N LYS A 133 18.37 -3.73 -0.92
CA LYS A 133 18.09 -3.79 -2.35
C LYS A 133 17.61 -5.18 -2.82
N SER A 134 18.03 -6.25 -2.14
CA SER A 134 17.61 -7.62 -2.48
C SER A 134 16.11 -7.85 -2.32
N TYR A 135 15.45 -7.08 -1.43
CA TYR A 135 14.00 -7.11 -1.22
C TYR A 135 13.22 -6.20 -2.19
N ALA A 136 13.92 -5.36 -2.97
CA ALA A 136 13.27 -4.53 -3.97
C ALA A 136 12.78 -5.39 -5.15
N GLN A 137 11.59 -5.05 -5.65
CA GLN A 137 10.98 -5.71 -6.80
C GLN A 137 11.15 -4.84 -8.07
N PRO A 138 11.03 -5.44 -9.28
CA PRO A 138 10.63 -6.82 -9.59
C PRO A 138 11.67 -7.86 -9.18
N PHE A 139 11.21 -9.10 -8.91
CA PHE A 139 12.09 -10.24 -8.73
C PHE A 139 12.31 -10.95 -10.06
N GLU A 140 13.56 -11.12 -10.44
CA GLU A 140 13.96 -11.82 -11.66
C GLU A 140 14.53 -13.20 -11.32
N ARG A 141 14.12 -14.22 -12.07
CA ARG A 141 14.71 -15.55 -12.05
C ARG A 141 15.27 -15.89 -13.42
N PHE A 142 16.56 -15.89 -13.54
CA PHE A 142 17.26 -16.30 -14.76
C PHE A 142 17.15 -17.81 -15.01
N HIS A 143 16.96 -18.19 -16.27
CA HIS A 143 16.97 -19.57 -16.72
C HIS A 143 17.42 -19.64 -18.20
N GLY A 144 18.09 -20.73 -18.62
CA GLY A 144 18.49 -20.92 -20.01
C GLY A 144 17.32 -21.14 -20.98
N CYS A 145 16.18 -21.61 -20.50
CA CYS A 145 14.94 -21.72 -21.26
C CYS A 145 14.11 -20.44 -21.12
N LYS A 146 13.75 -19.80 -22.24
CA LYS A 146 13.13 -18.47 -22.27
C LYS A 146 11.80 -18.38 -21.49
N TRP A 147 10.90 -19.36 -21.57
CA TRP A 147 9.62 -19.29 -20.82
C TRP A 147 9.77 -19.56 -19.32
N LYS A 148 10.94 -20.09 -18.87
CA LYS A 148 11.31 -20.27 -17.47
C LYS A 148 12.18 -19.12 -16.93
N TRP A 149 12.68 -18.24 -17.81
CA TRP A 149 13.33 -16.99 -17.42
C TRP A 149 12.29 -15.89 -17.34
N PHE A 150 12.04 -15.42 -16.14
CA PHE A 150 10.97 -14.46 -15.90
C PHE A 150 11.35 -13.41 -14.86
N SER A 151 10.57 -12.33 -14.88
CA SER A 151 10.52 -11.32 -13.83
C SER A 151 9.08 -11.08 -13.44
N PHE A 152 8.83 -10.76 -12.16
CA PHE A 152 7.49 -10.43 -11.69
C PHE A 152 7.53 -9.42 -10.56
N ALA A 153 6.42 -8.70 -10.38
CA ALA A 153 6.18 -7.83 -9.23
C ALA A 153 4.82 -8.15 -8.61
N PHE A 154 4.75 -7.95 -7.32
CA PHE A 154 3.64 -8.34 -6.48
C PHE A 154 3.22 -7.19 -5.56
N ASN A 155 1.91 -6.92 -5.51
CA ASN A 155 1.29 -6.01 -4.56
C ASN A 155 0.23 -6.75 -3.75
N GLY A 156 0.45 -6.88 -2.46
CA GLY A 156 -0.45 -7.56 -1.54
C GLY A 156 0.28 -8.23 -0.38
N GLN A 157 -0.38 -9.21 0.20
CA GLN A 157 0.16 -10.09 1.23
C GLN A 157 -0.60 -11.41 1.25
N LEU A 158 0.13 -12.51 1.30
CA LEU A 158 -0.43 -13.84 1.46
C LEU A 158 -0.70 -14.09 2.96
N ALA A 159 -1.97 -14.23 3.32
CA ALA A 159 -2.37 -14.60 4.67
C ALA A 159 -1.83 -15.99 5.06
N ASN A 160 -1.77 -16.91 4.09
CA ASN A 160 -1.22 -18.26 4.28
C ASN A 160 0.31 -18.36 4.01
N TYR A 161 1.05 -17.24 4.09
CA TYR A 161 2.49 -17.21 3.86
C TYR A 161 3.26 -18.26 4.66
N THR A 162 3.01 -18.35 5.96
CA THR A 162 3.71 -19.29 6.86
C THR A 162 3.50 -20.75 6.44
N GLN A 163 2.25 -21.10 6.09
CA GLN A 163 1.92 -22.44 5.61
C GLN A 163 2.65 -22.77 4.30
N LEU A 164 2.63 -21.87 3.33
CA LEU A 164 3.31 -22.06 2.04
C LEU A 164 4.83 -22.14 2.21
N ARG A 165 5.40 -21.35 3.11
CA ARG A 165 6.82 -21.37 3.46
C ARG A 165 7.22 -22.70 4.08
N GLU A 166 6.46 -23.21 5.05
CA GLU A 166 6.72 -24.49 5.70
C GLU A 166 6.59 -25.66 4.71
N GLU A 167 5.61 -25.62 3.81
CA GLU A 167 5.45 -26.61 2.73
C GLU A 167 6.68 -26.66 1.82
N LEU A 168 7.19 -25.49 1.37
CA LEU A 168 8.42 -25.42 0.57
C LEU A 168 9.62 -25.96 1.33
N LEU A 169 9.83 -25.57 2.58
CA LEU A 169 11.00 -25.96 3.38
C LEU A 169 10.93 -27.41 3.86
N SER A 170 9.77 -28.05 3.80
CA SER A 170 9.66 -29.49 4.05
C SER A 170 10.29 -30.34 2.94
N GLN A 171 10.47 -29.74 1.76
CA GLN A 171 11.19 -30.34 0.65
C GLN A 171 12.69 -30.04 0.82
N THR A 172 13.52 -31.07 0.81
CA THR A 172 14.95 -30.98 1.16
C THR A 172 15.78 -30.08 0.23
N ASP A 173 15.29 -29.80 -0.98
CA ASP A 173 16.03 -29.08 -2.02
C ASP A 173 15.71 -27.57 -2.06
N TYR A 174 14.78 -27.07 -1.20
CA TYR A 174 14.41 -25.67 -1.18
C TYR A 174 15.11 -24.91 -0.05
N HIS A 175 15.63 -23.74 -0.41
CA HIS A 175 16.21 -22.77 0.51
C HIS A 175 15.66 -21.37 0.20
N LEU A 176 15.22 -20.66 1.24
CA LEU A 176 14.76 -19.27 1.13
C LEU A 176 15.87 -18.35 1.63
N THR A 177 16.23 -17.36 0.82
CA THR A 177 17.24 -16.35 1.14
C THR A 177 16.64 -15.12 1.79
N ARG A 178 15.32 -14.92 1.66
CA ARG A 178 14.57 -13.80 2.20
C ARG A 178 13.28 -14.30 2.84
N ASP A 179 12.95 -13.75 3.99
CA ASP A 179 11.68 -14.01 4.65
C ASP A 179 10.60 -13.09 4.07
N THR A 180 10.13 -13.40 2.83
CA THR A 180 9.05 -12.66 2.16
C THR A 180 8.13 -13.61 1.38
N ASP A 181 6.86 -13.25 1.31
CA ASP A 181 5.88 -13.91 0.46
C ASP A 181 6.25 -13.83 -1.04
N THR A 182 6.89 -12.74 -1.47
CA THR A 182 7.40 -12.59 -2.84
C THR A 182 8.38 -13.70 -3.22
N GLU A 183 9.30 -14.08 -2.33
CA GLU A 183 10.24 -15.20 -2.61
C GLU A 183 9.52 -16.56 -2.64
N VAL A 184 8.55 -16.75 -1.75
CA VAL A 184 7.69 -17.93 -1.77
C VAL A 184 6.93 -18.03 -3.10
N ILE A 185 6.30 -16.94 -3.55
CA ILE A 185 5.62 -16.88 -4.86
C ILE A 185 6.59 -17.23 -6.00
N MET A 186 7.82 -16.70 -5.97
CA MET A 186 8.83 -16.99 -6.99
C MET A 186 9.15 -18.48 -7.09
N HIS A 187 9.28 -19.17 -5.96
CA HIS A 187 9.56 -20.60 -5.93
C HIS A 187 8.37 -21.42 -6.46
N TYR A 188 7.13 -21.13 -6.02
CA TYR A 188 5.94 -21.81 -6.53
C TYR A 188 5.74 -21.57 -8.03
N LEU A 189 5.93 -20.33 -8.52
CA LEU A 189 5.86 -20.03 -9.95
C LEU A 189 6.92 -20.78 -10.75
N SER A 190 8.15 -20.83 -10.24
CA SER A 190 9.23 -21.61 -10.87
C SER A 190 8.91 -23.10 -10.91
N HIS A 191 8.33 -23.63 -9.83
CA HIS A 191 7.91 -25.03 -9.76
C HIS A 191 6.82 -25.32 -10.80
N GLU A 192 5.78 -24.50 -10.88
CA GLU A 192 4.71 -24.67 -11.89
C GLU A 192 5.28 -24.64 -13.32
N LEU A 193 6.19 -23.69 -13.62
CA LEU A 193 6.85 -23.60 -14.93
C LEU A 193 7.78 -24.80 -15.22
N SER A 194 8.32 -25.45 -14.19
CA SER A 194 9.22 -26.60 -14.37
C SER A 194 8.51 -27.84 -14.91
N ASN A 195 7.20 -27.94 -14.72
CA ASN A 195 6.36 -29.04 -15.22
C ASN A 195 6.26 -29.07 -16.75
N TYR A 196 6.67 -28.01 -17.44
CA TYR A 196 6.66 -27.91 -18.90
C TYR A 196 8.09 -28.01 -19.42
N VAL A 197 8.40 -29.10 -20.18
CA VAL A 197 9.75 -29.43 -20.62
C VAL A 197 9.97 -29.07 -22.08
N ASP A 198 9.09 -29.52 -22.97
CA ASP A 198 9.32 -29.50 -24.42
C ASP A 198 8.71 -28.28 -25.14
N GLN A 199 7.72 -27.64 -24.54
CA GLN A 199 7.01 -26.50 -25.13
C GLN A 199 6.59 -25.49 -24.08
N PRO A 200 6.44 -24.18 -24.46
CA PRO A 200 5.94 -23.17 -23.55
C PRO A 200 4.51 -23.49 -23.09
N PRO A 201 4.19 -23.24 -21.81
CA PRO A 201 2.86 -23.47 -21.27
C PRO A 201 1.85 -22.42 -21.74
N ASP A 202 0.56 -22.75 -21.67
CA ASP A 202 -0.48 -21.73 -21.56
C ASP A 202 -0.37 -21.06 -20.18
N LEU A 203 -0.12 -19.76 -20.18
CA LEU A 203 0.05 -19.00 -18.94
C LEU A 203 -1.25 -18.92 -18.12
N VAL A 204 -2.43 -19.07 -18.75
CA VAL A 204 -3.69 -19.16 -18.01
C VAL A 204 -3.69 -20.39 -17.10
N ASP A 205 -3.24 -21.54 -17.59
CA ASP A 205 -3.17 -22.76 -16.80
C ASP A 205 -2.15 -22.65 -15.66
N VAL A 206 -0.95 -22.10 -15.95
CA VAL A 206 0.10 -21.89 -14.95
C VAL A 206 -0.42 -21.02 -13.79
N PHE A 207 -0.98 -19.84 -14.10
CA PHE A 207 -1.44 -18.93 -13.07
C PHE A 207 -2.72 -19.39 -12.38
N THR A 208 -3.58 -20.16 -13.03
CA THR A 208 -4.74 -20.80 -12.40
C THR A 208 -4.29 -21.78 -11.31
N LYS A 209 -3.34 -22.65 -11.62
CA LYS A 209 -2.77 -23.62 -10.67
C LYS A 209 -2.01 -22.90 -9.53
N LEU A 210 -1.17 -21.92 -9.85
CA LEU A 210 -0.42 -21.15 -8.88
C LEU A 210 -1.35 -20.44 -7.89
N CYS A 211 -2.30 -19.66 -8.40
CA CYS A 211 -3.18 -18.83 -7.57
C CYS A 211 -4.21 -19.64 -6.76
N SER A 212 -4.47 -20.90 -7.13
CA SER A 212 -5.35 -21.79 -6.35
C SER A 212 -4.76 -22.13 -4.96
N LYS A 213 -3.46 -21.96 -4.78
CA LYS A 213 -2.74 -22.19 -3.51
C LYS A 213 -2.76 -20.98 -2.59
N PHE A 214 -3.09 -19.79 -3.09
CA PHE A 214 -2.93 -18.52 -2.38
C PHE A 214 -4.20 -18.11 -1.64
N ASP A 215 -4.06 -17.74 -0.39
CA ASP A 215 -5.05 -17.05 0.41
C ASP A 215 -4.49 -15.66 0.77
N GLY A 216 -5.27 -14.61 0.54
CA GLY A 216 -4.87 -13.24 0.82
C GLY A 216 -5.07 -12.28 -0.34
N ALA A 217 -4.41 -11.12 -0.24
CA ALA A 217 -4.41 -10.10 -1.27
C ALA A 217 -3.20 -10.30 -2.19
N PHE A 218 -3.42 -10.38 -3.51
CA PHE A 218 -2.34 -10.52 -4.48
C PHE A 218 -2.70 -10.00 -5.86
N ASN A 219 -2.09 -8.88 -6.23
CA ASN A 219 -2.02 -8.45 -7.61
C ASN A 219 -0.62 -8.75 -8.14
N ILE A 220 -0.51 -9.39 -9.29
CA ILE A 220 0.77 -9.81 -9.88
C ILE A 220 0.88 -9.25 -11.29
N VAL A 221 2.06 -8.73 -11.61
CA VAL A 221 2.50 -8.46 -12.99
C VAL A 221 3.72 -9.32 -13.27
N PHE A 222 3.70 -10.04 -14.39
CA PHE A 222 4.71 -11.01 -14.80
C PHE A 222 5.17 -10.74 -16.22
N LEU A 223 6.43 -10.99 -16.50
CA LEU A 223 7.06 -10.85 -17.81
C LEU A 223 8.12 -11.94 -17.99
N ASN A 224 8.06 -12.73 -19.07
CA ASN A 224 9.07 -13.75 -19.38
C ASN A 224 9.95 -13.34 -20.58
N ALA A 225 11.02 -14.12 -20.81
CA ALA A 225 11.97 -13.87 -21.90
C ALA A 225 11.45 -14.29 -23.30
N MET A 226 10.21 -14.81 -23.41
CA MET A 226 9.47 -14.89 -24.67
C MET A 226 8.80 -13.56 -25.04
N GLY A 227 8.67 -12.65 -24.07
CA GLY A 227 7.88 -11.42 -24.17
C GLY A 227 6.43 -11.61 -23.77
N ASP A 228 6.08 -12.73 -23.14
CA ASP A 228 4.74 -12.93 -22.63
C ASP A 228 4.56 -12.19 -21.30
N MET A 229 3.38 -11.61 -21.12
CA MET A 229 3.03 -10.82 -19.94
C MET A 229 1.72 -11.33 -19.32
N VAL A 230 1.67 -11.36 -17.99
CA VAL A 230 0.44 -11.59 -17.23
C VAL A 230 0.21 -10.43 -16.27
N VAL A 231 -1.03 -9.96 -16.19
CA VAL A 231 -1.51 -9.00 -15.19
C VAL A 231 -2.74 -9.64 -14.55
N LEU A 232 -2.71 -9.89 -13.25
CA LEU A 232 -3.82 -10.55 -12.56
C LEU A 232 -4.18 -9.86 -11.25
N ARG A 233 -5.45 -10.01 -10.84
CA ARG A 233 -6.03 -9.49 -9.61
C ARG A 233 -6.59 -10.63 -8.76
N ASP A 234 -6.36 -10.60 -7.44
CA ASP A 234 -6.86 -11.62 -6.52
C ASP A 234 -8.39 -11.85 -6.62
N PRO A 235 -8.91 -13.03 -6.20
CA PRO A 235 -10.32 -13.38 -6.40
C PRO A 235 -11.30 -12.58 -5.55
N TYR A 236 -10.86 -11.87 -4.51
CA TYR A 236 -11.68 -10.99 -3.68
C TYR A 236 -11.56 -9.52 -4.12
N GLY A 237 -10.51 -9.19 -4.90
CA GLY A 237 -10.23 -7.84 -5.34
C GLY A 237 -9.84 -6.91 -4.19
N PHE A 238 -9.10 -7.42 -3.19
CA PHE A 238 -8.67 -6.62 -2.05
C PHE A 238 -8.00 -5.33 -2.47
N ARG A 239 -7.05 -5.44 -3.42
CA ARG A 239 -6.28 -4.30 -3.91
C ARG A 239 -6.78 -3.84 -5.27
N PRO A 240 -6.74 -2.53 -5.55
CA PRO A 240 -7.10 -2.03 -6.86
C PRO A 240 -6.08 -2.44 -7.92
N LEU A 241 -6.58 -2.68 -9.11
CA LEU A 241 -5.78 -2.89 -10.32
C LEU A 241 -6.59 -2.43 -11.52
N VAL A 242 -6.07 -1.47 -12.25
CA VAL A 242 -6.71 -0.88 -13.43
C VAL A 242 -5.92 -1.18 -14.67
N ILE A 243 -6.62 -1.33 -15.79
CA ILE A 243 -6.05 -1.58 -17.11
C ILE A 243 -6.58 -0.58 -18.13
N ALA A 244 -5.77 -0.29 -19.12
CA ALA A 244 -6.11 0.55 -20.27
C ALA A 244 -5.49 0.02 -21.55
N GLN A 245 -6.11 0.34 -22.69
CA GLN A 245 -5.60 0.01 -24.01
C GLN A 245 -5.84 1.19 -24.97
N ASP A 246 -4.84 1.54 -25.76
CA ASP A 246 -4.92 2.53 -26.85
C ASP A 246 -4.27 1.92 -28.10
N GLY A 247 -5.10 1.31 -28.97
CA GLY A 247 -4.60 0.50 -30.08
C GLY A 247 -3.71 -0.64 -29.58
N PRO A 248 -2.49 -0.80 -30.08
CA PRO A 248 -1.55 -1.83 -29.64
C PRO A 248 -0.88 -1.54 -28.28
N MET A 249 -1.07 -0.36 -27.68
CA MET A 249 -0.53 -0.03 -26.37
C MET A 249 -1.44 -0.52 -25.26
N PHE A 250 -0.96 -1.46 -24.46
CA PHE A 250 -1.59 -1.94 -23.23
C PHE A 250 -0.85 -1.41 -22.02
N ALA A 251 -1.58 -1.03 -20.96
CA ALA A 251 -0.99 -0.70 -19.68
C ALA A 251 -1.88 -1.17 -18.52
N ALA A 252 -1.24 -1.44 -17.37
CA ALA A 252 -1.90 -1.72 -16.12
C ALA A 252 -1.19 -1.00 -14.97
N ALA A 253 -1.95 -0.62 -13.94
CA ALA A 253 -1.38 0.04 -12.76
C ALA A 253 -2.27 -0.21 -11.53
N SER A 254 -1.68 -0.13 -10.33
CA SER A 254 -2.45 -0.18 -9.08
C SER A 254 -3.47 0.95 -8.97
N GLU A 255 -3.22 2.11 -9.60
CA GLU A 255 -4.12 3.26 -9.56
C GLU A 255 -4.32 3.88 -10.95
N SER A 256 -5.54 4.36 -11.21
CA SER A 256 -5.91 4.94 -12.52
C SER A 256 -5.17 6.23 -12.85
N VAL A 257 -4.74 7.00 -11.86
CA VAL A 257 -3.98 8.24 -12.07
C VAL A 257 -2.72 8.02 -12.90
N ALA A 258 -2.03 6.87 -12.73
CA ALA A 258 -0.84 6.53 -13.51
C ALA A 258 -1.14 6.35 -15.00
N LEU A 259 -2.32 5.81 -15.35
CA LEU A 259 -2.77 5.64 -16.73
C LEU A 259 -3.26 6.96 -17.34
N LEU A 260 -4.03 7.73 -16.57
CA LEU A 260 -4.53 9.03 -16.98
C LEU A 260 -3.38 10.01 -17.31
N ASN A 261 -2.37 10.06 -16.45
CA ASN A 261 -1.20 10.94 -16.64
C ASN A 261 -0.30 10.52 -17.82
N LEU A 262 -0.37 9.25 -18.26
CA LEU A 262 0.25 8.83 -19.52
C LEU A 262 -0.55 9.25 -20.75
N GLY A 263 -1.84 9.59 -20.59
CA GLY A 263 -2.70 10.03 -21.68
C GLY A 263 -3.70 8.99 -22.18
N PHE A 264 -3.86 7.86 -21.47
CA PHE A 264 -4.98 6.95 -21.75
C PHE A 264 -6.30 7.65 -21.43
N LYS A 265 -7.23 7.63 -22.38
CA LYS A 265 -8.56 8.28 -22.22
C LYS A 265 -9.55 7.39 -21.49
N GLU A 266 -9.44 6.09 -21.72
CA GLU A 266 -10.33 5.08 -21.14
C GLU A 266 -9.52 4.07 -20.35
N PHE A 267 -10.04 3.71 -19.20
CA PHE A 267 -9.48 2.67 -18.34
C PHE A 267 -10.63 1.97 -17.62
N ARG A 268 -10.39 0.77 -17.14
CA ARG A 268 -11.33 0.05 -16.29
C ARG A 268 -10.60 -0.74 -15.22
N SER A 269 -11.27 -1.04 -14.13
CA SER A 269 -10.75 -1.99 -13.15
C SER A 269 -10.72 -3.39 -13.74
N LEU A 270 -9.65 -4.15 -13.47
CA LEU A 270 -9.62 -5.57 -13.71
C LEU A 270 -10.51 -6.25 -12.66
N ALA A 271 -11.44 -7.07 -13.10
CA ALA A 271 -12.37 -7.70 -12.17
C ALA A 271 -11.66 -8.74 -11.26
N PRO A 272 -12.11 -8.92 -10.01
CA PRO A 272 -11.55 -9.91 -9.11
C PRO A 272 -11.55 -11.33 -9.72
N GLY A 273 -10.41 -12.03 -9.60
CA GLY A 273 -10.23 -13.38 -10.18
C GLY A 273 -10.03 -13.41 -11.69
N GLU A 274 -9.78 -12.25 -12.31
CA GLU A 274 -9.44 -12.14 -13.72
C GLU A 274 -7.96 -11.83 -13.94
N MET A 275 -7.50 -12.18 -15.14
CA MET A 275 -6.18 -11.85 -15.64
C MET A 275 -6.22 -11.40 -17.09
N ILE A 276 -5.28 -10.55 -17.46
CA ILE A 276 -4.92 -10.27 -18.85
C ILE A 276 -3.64 -11.06 -19.14
N VAL A 277 -3.64 -11.78 -20.24
CA VAL A 277 -2.48 -12.53 -20.75
C VAL A 277 -2.12 -11.99 -22.11
N ILE A 278 -0.88 -11.55 -22.28
CA ILE A 278 -0.29 -11.27 -23.58
C ILE A 278 0.68 -12.41 -23.86
N GLN A 279 0.37 -13.23 -24.86
CA GLN A 279 1.16 -14.38 -25.26
C GLN A 279 1.19 -14.48 -26.77
N ASP A 280 2.37 -14.77 -27.34
CA ASP A 280 2.59 -14.76 -28.80
C ASP A 280 2.14 -13.45 -29.47
N GLY A 281 2.31 -12.32 -28.79
CA GLY A 281 1.91 -10.99 -29.28
C GLY A 281 0.40 -10.75 -29.31
N LYS A 282 -0.42 -11.63 -28.74
CA LYS A 282 -1.89 -11.51 -28.66
C LYS A 282 -2.33 -11.29 -27.23
N ILE A 283 -3.22 -10.33 -27.05
CA ILE A 283 -3.85 -10.05 -25.76
C ILE A 283 -5.15 -10.84 -25.60
N ARG A 284 -5.35 -11.48 -24.46
CA ARG A 284 -6.59 -12.13 -24.08
C ARG A 284 -6.92 -11.88 -22.61
N GLN A 285 -8.19 -11.81 -22.30
CA GLN A 285 -8.69 -11.78 -20.94
C GLN A 285 -9.16 -13.19 -20.55
N ALA A 286 -8.82 -13.63 -19.36
CA ALA A 286 -9.25 -14.91 -18.82
C ALA A 286 -9.69 -14.76 -17.36
N ARG A 287 -10.57 -15.66 -16.92
CA ARG A 287 -10.92 -15.80 -15.51
C ARG A 287 -10.23 -17.05 -14.96
N TYR A 288 -9.37 -16.87 -13.99
CA TYR A 288 -8.61 -17.97 -13.38
C TYR A 288 -9.21 -18.49 -12.07
N ALA A 289 -10.14 -17.75 -11.48
CA ALA A 289 -10.83 -18.16 -10.25
C ALA A 289 -12.35 -18.01 -10.41
N PRO A 290 -13.16 -18.86 -9.74
CA PRO A 290 -14.61 -18.72 -9.72
C PRO A 290 -15.04 -17.33 -9.24
N LYS A 291 -16.14 -16.82 -9.81
CA LYS A 291 -16.75 -15.57 -9.33
C LYS A 291 -17.23 -15.78 -7.89
N ARG A 292 -16.90 -14.86 -7.01
CA ARG A 292 -17.30 -14.84 -5.59
C ARG A 292 -17.65 -13.41 -5.16
N ASP A 293 -18.16 -13.27 -3.94
CA ASP A 293 -18.35 -11.97 -3.33
C ASP A 293 -17.01 -11.24 -3.22
N THR A 294 -17.02 -9.97 -3.55
CA THR A 294 -15.84 -9.12 -3.48
C THR A 294 -15.55 -8.72 -2.03
N ALA A 295 -14.31 -8.33 -1.74
CA ALA A 295 -13.91 -7.78 -0.46
C ALA A 295 -12.89 -6.66 -0.69
N HIS A 296 -13.31 -5.61 -1.42
CA HIS A 296 -12.44 -4.47 -1.70
C HIS A 296 -12.02 -3.79 -0.40
N CYS A 297 -10.74 -3.52 -0.23
CA CYS A 297 -10.24 -2.85 0.95
C CYS A 297 -10.78 -1.42 1.01
N PHE A 298 -11.64 -1.10 1.99
CA PHE A 298 -12.22 0.23 2.13
C PHE A 298 -11.17 1.31 2.41
N PHE A 299 -10.06 0.93 3.03
CA PHE A 299 -8.94 1.79 3.37
C PHE A 299 -8.27 2.41 2.13
N GLU A 300 -8.39 1.77 0.97
CA GLU A 300 -7.89 2.31 -0.29
C GLU A 300 -8.53 3.65 -0.60
N TRP A 301 -9.84 3.80 -0.48
CA TRP A 301 -10.53 5.08 -0.71
C TRP A 301 -10.28 6.10 0.38
N ILE A 302 -10.22 5.67 1.63
CA ILE A 302 -10.11 6.59 2.76
C ILE A 302 -8.72 7.19 2.86
N TYR A 303 -7.68 6.35 2.70
CA TYR A 303 -6.33 6.73 3.06
C TYR A 303 -5.30 6.54 1.94
N PHE A 304 -5.16 5.33 1.34
CA PHE A 304 -3.99 5.00 0.54
C PHE A 304 -3.96 5.62 -0.84
N ALA A 305 -5.06 5.51 -1.58
CA ALA A 305 -5.08 5.90 -2.97
C ALA A 305 -4.90 7.40 -3.18
N ASN A 306 -4.27 7.74 -4.29
CA ASN A 306 -4.20 9.12 -4.75
C ASN A 306 -5.62 9.67 -4.93
N VAL A 307 -5.86 10.87 -4.46
CA VAL A 307 -7.18 11.52 -4.48
C VAL A 307 -7.75 11.65 -5.89
N ALA A 308 -6.90 11.74 -6.92
CA ALA A 308 -7.30 11.81 -8.33
C ALA A 308 -7.66 10.44 -8.94
N SER A 309 -7.50 9.35 -8.20
CA SER A 309 -7.76 8.00 -8.73
C SER A 309 -9.25 7.63 -8.68
N ASN A 310 -9.65 6.79 -9.64
CA ASN A 310 -10.87 6.00 -9.60
C ASN A 310 -10.51 4.54 -9.37
N LEU A 311 -11.16 3.91 -8.41
CA LEU A 311 -10.98 2.52 -8.03
C LEU A 311 -12.34 1.81 -8.11
N ASP A 312 -12.44 0.72 -8.87
CA ASP A 312 -13.68 -0.04 -9.04
C ASP A 312 -14.89 0.88 -9.34
N ASP A 313 -14.69 1.80 -10.30
CA ASP A 313 -15.65 2.81 -10.77
C ASP A 313 -16.10 3.83 -9.71
N ARG A 314 -15.30 4.03 -8.65
CA ARG A 314 -15.58 4.98 -7.57
C ARG A 314 -14.43 5.96 -7.41
N SER A 315 -14.76 7.25 -7.45
CA SER A 315 -13.79 8.33 -7.24
C SER A 315 -13.32 8.39 -5.80
N VAL A 316 -12.03 8.41 -5.58
CA VAL A 316 -11.42 8.61 -4.25
C VAL A 316 -11.79 9.97 -3.69
N TYR A 317 -11.74 11.02 -4.52
CA TYR A 317 -12.12 12.38 -4.10
C TYR A 317 -13.57 12.46 -3.62
N LEU A 318 -14.51 11.95 -4.44
CA LEU A 318 -15.94 12.00 -4.09
C LEU A 318 -16.25 11.15 -2.85
N THR A 319 -15.56 10.02 -2.68
CA THR A 319 -15.70 9.22 -1.46
C THR A 319 -15.24 9.99 -0.22
N ARG A 320 -14.06 10.62 -0.26
CA ARG A 320 -13.57 11.43 0.87
C ARG A 320 -14.47 12.64 1.15
N SER A 321 -14.99 13.28 0.13
CA SER A 321 -16.00 14.35 0.26
C SER A 321 -17.27 13.82 0.94
N ALA A 322 -17.79 12.65 0.53
CA ALA A 322 -18.98 12.03 1.13
C ALA A 322 -18.76 11.67 2.62
N LEU A 323 -17.55 11.27 3.01
CA LEU A 323 -17.20 11.08 4.43
C LEU A 323 -17.30 12.41 5.21
N GLY A 324 -16.87 13.51 4.61
CA GLY A 324 -17.00 14.85 5.19
C GLY A 324 -18.45 15.28 5.39
N HIS A 325 -19.31 15.03 4.41
CA HIS A 325 -20.78 15.25 4.53
C HIS A 325 -21.38 14.42 5.67
N ALA A 326 -20.97 13.16 5.80
CA ALA A 326 -21.42 12.30 6.89
C ALA A 326 -20.95 12.79 8.27
N LEU A 327 -19.71 13.31 8.38
CA LEU A 327 -19.22 13.94 9.61
C LEU A 327 -20.01 15.21 9.95
N ALA A 328 -20.36 16.04 8.97
CA ALA A 328 -21.16 17.23 9.18
C ALA A 328 -22.58 16.88 9.67
N GLN A 329 -23.20 15.85 9.10
CA GLN A 329 -24.50 15.36 9.57
C GLN A 329 -24.40 14.89 11.02
N GLN A 330 -23.39 14.09 11.35
CA GLN A 330 -23.16 13.61 12.72
C GLN A 330 -22.97 14.77 13.71
N GLU A 331 -22.24 15.82 13.32
CA GLU A 331 -21.99 16.98 14.18
C GLU A 331 -23.27 17.75 14.50
N ARG A 332 -24.16 17.92 13.52
CA ARG A 332 -25.49 18.55 13.72
C ARG A 332 -26.40 17.73 14.63
N GLU A 333 -26.32 16.40 14.57
CA GLU A 333 -27.15 15.51 15.39
C GLU A 333 -26.70 15.46 16.86
N ILE A 334 -25.39 15.64 17.10
CA ILE A 334 -24.80 15.50 18.44
C ILE A 334 -24.75 16.84 19.19
N GLU A 335 -24.65 17.96 18.46
CA GLU A 335 -24.56 19.33 19.00
C GLU A 335 -23.51 19.46 20.13
N LEU A 336 -22.36 18.80 19.98
CA LEU A 336 -21.33 18.73 21.02
C LEU A 336 -20.48 20.00 21.11
N VAL A 337 -20.36 20.73 20.01
CA VAL A 337 -19.54 21.94 19.89
C VAL A 337 -20.45 23.11 19.56
N ASP A 338 -20.43 24.15 20.39
CA ASP A 338 -21.10 25.39 20.11
C ASP A 338 -20.26 26.21 19.11
N PHE A 339 -20.80 26.37 17.89
CA PHE A 339 -20.12 27.08 16.81
C PHE A 339 -20.30 28.61 16.97
N ASP A 340 -19.16 29.30 16.88
CA ASP A 340 -19.11 30.76 16.89
C ASP A 340 -18.17 31.29 15.77
N LYS A 341 -17.97 32.60 15.73
CA LYS A 341 -17.10 33.28 14.75
C LYS A 341 -15.63 32.83 14.80
N ASP A 342 -15.22 32.18 15.90
CA ASP A 342 -13.86 31.69 16.10
C ASP A 342 -13.74 30.19 15.84
N THR A 343 -14.82 29.55 15.38
CA THR A 343 -14.82 28.14 15.00
C THR A 343 -14.34 27.95 13.56
N VAL A 344 -13.34 27.07 13.35
CA VAL A 344 -12.75 26.78 12.04
C VAL A 344 -12.59 25.27 11.84
N VAL A 345 -12.66 24.82 10.59
CA VAL A 345 -12.37 23.44 10.18
C VAL A 345 -10.97 23.37 9.62
N VAL A 346 -10.15 22.47 10.15
CA VAL A 346 -8.75 22.29 9.76
C VAL A 346 -8.51 20.83 9.35
N PRO A 347 -8.06 20.57 8.12
CA PRO A 347 -7.66 19.22 7.73
C PRO A 347 -6.30 18.85 8.32
N VAL A 348 -6.08 17.57 8.65
CA VAL A 348 -4.75 17.01 8.71
C VAL A 348 -4.30 16.73 7.27
N PRO A 349 -3.25 17.40 6.77
CA PRO A 349 -2.84 17.27 5.36
C PRO A 349 -2.17 15.91 5.08
N ASP A 350 -2.33 15.29 3.89
CA ASP A 350 -3.11 15.77 2.75
C ASP A 350 -4.47 15.02 2.67
N THR A 351 -4.60 13.89 3.35
CA THR A 351 -5.72 12.92 3.22
C THR A 351 -7.04 13.44 3.81
N GLY A 352 -6.97 14.22 4.87
CA GLY A 352 -8.16 14.82 5.51
C GLY A 352 -8.81 15.97 4.73
N LYS A 353 -8.15 16.53 3.69
CA LYS A 353 -8.56 17.78 3.07
C LYS A 353 -9.95 17.72 2.42
N ALA A 354 -10.22 16.72 1.58
CA ALA A 354 -11.51 16.63 0.89
C ALA A 354 -12.70 16.45 1.86
N ALA A 355 -12.49 15.72 2.96
CA ALA A 355 -13.50 15.56 4.01
C ALA A 355 -13.68 16.85 4.80
N ALA A 356 -12.61 17.56 5.12
CA ALA A 356 -12.68 18.84 5.83
C ALA A 356 -13.40 19.91 5.02
N ASP A 357 -13.08 20.04 3.73
CA ASP A 357 -13.73 21.01 2.84
C ASP A 357 -15.26 20.75 2.74
N ALA A 358 -15.66 19.48 2.58
CA ALA A 358 -17.06 19.09 2.51
C ALA A 358 -17.79 19.31 3.86
N MET A 359 -17.17 18.95 4.97
CA MET A 359 -17.74 19.19 6.30
C MET A 359 -17.91 20.69 6.59
N ALA A 360 -16.89 21.49 6.29
CA ALA A 360 -16.92 22.92 6.49
C ALA A 360 -18.04 23.59 5.67
N HIS A 361 -18.16 23.20 4.39
CA HIS A 361 -19.22 23.70 3.51
C HIS A 361 -20.61 23.41 4.09
N ASP A 362 -20.86 22.18 4.54
CA ASP A 362 -22.16 21.78 5.07
C ASP A 362 -22.49 22.49 6.39
N LEU A 363 -21.50 22.71 7.26
CA LEU A 363 -21.69 23.39 8.54
C LEU A 363 -21.73 24.91 8.42
N GLY A 364 -21.40 25.46 7.26
CA GLY A 364 -21.29 26.92 7.07
C GLY A 364 -20.09 27.52 7.82
N LEU A 365 -19.05 26.73 8.06
CA LEU A 365 -17.83 27.14 8.77
C LEU A 365 -16.67 27.38 7.79
N PRO A 366 -15.71 28.25 8.13
CA PRO A 366 -14.52 28.43 7.30
C PRO A 366 -13.63 27.19 7.33
N ALA A 367 -13.26 26.66 6.15
CA ALA A 367 -12.19 25.72 5.99
C ALA A 367 -10.87 26.47 5.86
N VAL A 368 -9.89 26.16 6.73
CA VAL A 368 -8.61 26.88 6.75
C VAL A 368 -7.42 25.90 6.83
N GLU A 369 -6.31 26.28 6.22
CA GLU A 369 -5.07 25.53 6.34
C GLU A 369 -4.34 25.91 7.64
N GLY A 370 -4.75 25.32 8.75
CA GLY A 370 -4.12 25.55 10.06
C GLY A 370 -2.84 24.74 10.26
N LEU A 371 -2.60 23.75 9.41
CA LEU A 371 -1.44 22.84 9.43
C LEU A 371 -0.80 22.80 8.04
N MET A 372 0.50 23.08 7.98
CA MET A 372 1.28 22.95 6.76
C MET A 372 2.16 21.71 6.82
N ARG A 373 2.05 20.86 5.80
CA ARG A 373 2.93 19.71 5.65
C ARG A 373 4.27 20.13 5.05
N ASN A 374 5.37 19.78 5.71
CA ASN A 374 6.68 19.93 5.13
C ASN A 374 6.91 18.89 4.03
N ARG A 375 6.82 19.30 2.77
CA ARG A 375 6.97 18.43 1.58
C ARG A 375 8.41 17.93 1.40
N TYR A 376 9.41 18.58 2.03
CA TYR A 376 10.82 18.25 1.91
C TYR A 376 11.30 17.26 2.98
N VAL A 377 10.53 17.05 4.02
CA VAL A 377 10.79 15.99 5.00
C VAL A 377 10.31 14.68 4.41
N GLY A 378 11.23 13.98 3.74
CA GLY A 378 11.02 12.61 3.27
C GLY A 378 10.85 11.66 4.45
N ARG A 379 10.27 10.47 4.19
CA ARG A 379 10.12 9.40 5.21
C ARG A 379 11.42 8.72 5.58
N THR A 380 12.52 9.09 4.93
CA THR A 380 13.86 8.56 5.11
C THR A 380 14.72 9.54 5.89
N PHE A 381 15.37 9.01 6.95
CA PHE A 381 16.54 9.59 7.61
C PHE A 381 16.34 10.82 8.51
N ILE A 382 15.67 10.58 9.66
CA ILE A 382 16.10 11.27 10.86
C ILE A 382 16.45 10.19 11.87
N GLU A 383 17.68 9.69 11.81
CA GLU A 383 18.25 8.80 12.81
C GLU A 383 18.34 9.53 14.15
N GLY A 384 17.89 8.89 15.21
CA GLY A 384 18.19 9.28 16.58
C GLY A 384 17.29 10.33 17.24
N GLN A 385 16.28 10.90 16.56
CA GLN A 385 15.42 11.91 17.18
C GLN A 385 14.15 11.34 17.82
N ASN A 386 13.69 12.01 18.88
CA ASN A 386 12.47 11.70 19.62
C ASN A 386 11.24 11.79 18.70
N ARG A 387 10.21 10.94 18.91
CA ARG A 387 8.98 10.87 18.09
C ARG A 387 8.23 12.20 17.97
N ALA A 388 8.21 12.99 19.03
CA ALA A 388 7.60 14.31 19.02
C ALA A 388 8.29 15.26 18.02
N GLU A 389 9.60 15.23 17.92
CA GLU A 389 10.38 16.03 16.97
C GLU A 389 10.09 15.67 15.52
N ARG A 390 9.81 14.38 15.22
CA ARG A 390 9.42 13.95 13.87
C ARG A 390 8.07 14.52 13.43
N VAL A 391 7.09 14.59 14.31
CA VAL A 391 5.80 15.21 14.03
C VAL A 391 5.97 16.70 13.77
N GLN A 392 6.77 17.40 14.57
CA GLN A 392 7.08 18.82 14.41
C GLN A 392 7.82 19.12 13.09
N LEU A 393 8.67 18.20 12.65
CA LEU A 393 9.32 18.32 11.34
C LEU A 393 8.36 18.09 10.18
N LYS A 394 7.35 17.23 10.38
CA LYS A 394 6.37 16.88 9.34
C LYS A 394 5.27 17.92 9.18
N TYR A 395 4.78 18.48 10.29
CA TYR A 395 3.68 19.43 10.31
C TYR A 395 4.09 20.71 11.05
N THR A 396 3.71 21.85 10.49
CA THR A 396 3.91 23.16 11.11
C THR A 396 2.54 23.80 11.33
N PRO A 397 2.12 24.04 12.59
CA PRO A 397 0.90 24.79 12.86
C PRO A 397 1.09 26.26 12.52
N LEU A 398 0.09 26.86 11.86
CA LEU A 398 0.09 28.27 11.51
C LEU A 398 -0.59 29.06 12.64
N ARG A 399 0.20 29.76 13.44
CA ARG A 399 -0.27 30.53 14.59
C ARG A 399 -1.25 31.62 14.18
N GLU A 400 -1.01 32.29 13.06
CA GLU A 400 -1.83 33.36 12.51
C GLU A 400 -3.26 32.89 12.17
N VAL A 401 -3.42 31.58 11.96
CA VAL A 401 -4.71 30.96 11.62
C VAL A 401 -5.38 30.34 12.85
N LEU A 402 -4.58 29.82 13.80
CA LEU A 402 -5.07 28.97 14.90
C LEU A 402 -5.24 29.72 16.23
N GLU A 403 -4.55 30.86 16.44
CA GLU A 403 -4.54 31.55 17.74
C GLU A 403 -5.94 31.94 18.18
N GLY A 404 -6.34 31.48 19.37
CA GLY A 404 -7.65 31.74 19.96
C GLY A 404 -8.83 30.98 19.33
N LYS A 405 -8.60 30.14 18.29
CA LYS A 405 -9.66 29.44 17.56
C LYS A 405 -10.13 28.16 18.24
N LYS A 406 -11.41 27.83 18.03
CA LYS A 406 -11.97 26.49 18.21
C LYS A 406 -11.79 25.71 16.92
N VAL A 407 -11.06 24.63 16.96
CA VAL A 407 -10.68 23.87 15.77
C VAL A 407 -11.44 22.56 15.69
N LEU A 408 -12.21 22.35 14.61
CA LEU A 408 -12.65 21.03 14.17
C LEU A 408 -11.51 20.44 13.33
N LEU A 409 -10.72 19.55 13.95
CA LEU A 409 -9.59 18.89 13.30
C LEU A 409 -10.05 17.61 12.61
N ILE A 410 -9.96 17.58 11.27
CA ILE A 410 -10.43 16.46 10.46
C ILE A 410 -9.26 15.54 10.11
N GLU A 411 -9.36 14.29 10.57
CA GLU A 411 -8.40 13.23 10.31
C GLU A 411 -9.06 12.09 9.53
N ASP A 412 -8.30 11.42 8.68
CA ASP A 412 -8.81 10.24 7.98
C ASP A 412 -8.96 9.03 8.93
N THR A 413 -7.95 8.74 9.72
CA THR A 413 -7.93 7.59 10.66
C THR A 413 -7.02 7.82 11.86
N ILE A 414 -7.34 7.18 12.99
CA ILE A 414 -6.43 7.07 14.14
C ILE A 414 -6.13 5.59 14.38
N VAL A 415 -4.95 5.16 13.99
CA VAL A 415 -4.47 3.78 14.23
C VAL A 415 -3.67 3.71 15.51
N ARG A 416 -2.68 4.57 15.65
CA ARG A 416 -1.84 4.76 16.83
C ARG A 416 -2.02 6.19 17.33
N SER A 417 -1.94 6.41 18.65
CA SER A 417 -2.26 7.73 19.23
C SER A 417 -1.12 8.73 19.21
N THR A 418 0.12 8.28 19.02
CA THR A 418 1.32 9.09 19.27
C THR A 418 1.43 10.30 18.35
N THR A 419 1.17 10.12 17.05
CA THR A 419 1.18 11.22 16.07
C THR A 419 0.11 12.26 16.41
N MET A 420 -1.12 11.81 16.67
CA MET A 420 -2.24 12.70 16.97
C MET A 420 -2.02 13.48 18.27
N LYS A 421 -1.51 12.81 19.33
CA LYS A 421 -1.15 13.49 20.59
C LYS A 421 -0.12 14.60 20.37
N ALA A 422 0.95 14.30 19.66
CA ALA A 422 2.01 15.27 19.38
C ALA A 422 1.48 16.44 18.53
N LEU A 423 0.63 16.16 17.53
CA LEU A 423 0.02 17.16 16.67
C LEU A 423 -0.90 18.09 17.46
N ILE A 424 -1.80 17.55 18.29
CA ILE A 424 -2.70 18.33 19.14
C ILE A 424 -1.91 19.20 20.13
N ALA A 425 -0.88 18.64 20.76
CA ALA A 425 -0.03 19.41 21.67
C ALA A 425 0.67 20.58 20.95
N ASP A 426 1.15 20.33 19.73
CA ASP A 426 1.83 21.35 18.93
C ASP A 426 0.88 22.45 18.44
N MET A 427 -0.34 22.10 18.02
CA MET A 427 -1.38 23.06 17.66
C MET A 427 -1.80 23.95 18.83
N LYS A 428 -1.85 23.41 20.05
CA LYS A 428 -2.13 24.19 21.27
C LYS A 428 -0.94 25.07 21.66
N ASN A 429 0.24 24.49 21.75
CA ASN A 429 1.43 25.17 22.31
C ASN A 429 2.04 26.20 21.33
N ARG A 430 2.23 25.81 20.08
CA ARG A 430 2.82 26.66 19.04
C ARG A 430 1.79 27.40 18.22
N GLY A 431 0.68 26.72 17.88
CA GLY A 431 -0.42 27.32 17.11
C GLY A 431 -1.34 28.22 17.92
N GLY A 432 -1.40 28.09 19.25
CA GLY A 432 -2.27 28.91 20.11
C GLY A 432 -3.75 28.56 20.00
N ALA A 433 -4.12 27.36 19.49
CA ALA A 433 -5.50 26.91 19.39
C ALA A 433 -6.13 26.82 20.79
N LYS A 434 -7.32 27.43 20.96
CA LYS A 434 -8.06 27.45 22.23
C LYS A 434 -8.68 26.10 22.55
N GLU A 435 -9.33 25.52 21.56
CA GLU A 435 -9.99 24.21 21.65
C GLU A 435 -9.70 23.39 20.41
N ILE A 436 -9.56 22.07 20.56
CA ILE A 436 -9.39 21.13 19.46
C ILE A 436 -10.37 19.99 19.60
N HIS A 437 -11.24 19.85 18.62
CA HIS A 437 -12.26 18.82 18.50
C HIS A 437 -11.94 17.92 17.31
N VAL A 438 -11.52 16.68 17.57
CA VAL A 438 -11.09 15.74 16.51
C VAL A 438 -12.30 15.04 15.91
N ARG A 439 -12.37 15.02 14.58
CA ARG A 439 -13.39 14.29 13.82
C ARG A 439 -12.68 13.35 12.85
N VAL A 440 -12.92 12.06 13.03
CA VAL A 440 -12.24 10.99 12.28
C VAL A 440 -13.17 10.45 11.21
N ALA A 441 -12.75 10.57 9.94
CA ALA A 441 -13.53 10.13 8.77
C ALA A 441 -13.53 8.60 8.59
N CYS A 442 -13.34 7.86 9.66
CA CYS A 442 -13.29 6.41 9.71
C CYS A 442 -13.84 5.93 11.06
N PRO A 443 -14.46 4.75 11.16
CA PRO A 443 -14.68 4.07 12.43
C PRO A 443 -13.37 3.73 13.15
N PRO A 444 -13.41 3.44 14.47
CA PRO A 444 -12.20 3.03 15.19
C PRO A 444 -11.61 1.73 14.63
N ILE A 445 -10.28 1.72 14.47
CA ILE A 445 -9.55 0.52 14.06
C ILE A 445 -9.40 -0.39 15.29
N ILE A 446 -9.95 -1.61 15.21
CA ILE A 446 -10.04 -2.54 16.34
C ILE A 446 -9.28 -3.85 16.13
N ALA A 447 -8.91 -4.17 14.90
CA ALA A 447 -8.29 -5.44 14.55
C ALA A 447 -7.12 -5.26 13.57
N PRO A 448 -6.14 -6.19 13.55
CA PRO A 448 -4.99 -6.14 12.64
C PRO A 448 -5.41 -6.38 11.19
N CYS A 449 -4.49 -6.15 10.26
CA CYS A 449 -4.68 -6.49 8.85
C CYS A 449 -3.74 -7.64 8.45
N PHE A 450 -4.29 -8.62 7.69
CA PHE A 450 -3.53 -9.76 7.14
C PHE A 450 -3.45 -9.72 5.60
N TYR A 451 -3.88 -8.62 4.99
CA TYR A 451 -3.97 -8.45 3.54
C TYR A 451 -3.10 -7.30 3.01
N GLY A 452 -2.02 -6.95 3.77
CA GLY A 452 -0.94 -6.08 3.31
C GLY A 452 -0.90 -4.67 3.88
N ILE A 453 -1.77 -4.30 4.86
CA ILE A 453 -1.63 -3.04 5.59
C ILE A 453 -0.79 -3.29 6.86
N ASP A 454 0.16 -2.40 7.15
CA ASP A 454 1.04 -2.54 8.31
C ASP A 454 0.33 -2.20 9.65
N MET A 455 -0.64 -3.03 9.97
CA MET A 455 -1.35 -3.07 11.26
C MET A 455 -1.31 -4.51 11.74
N SER A 456 -0.18 -4.95 12.29
CA SER A 456 0.09 -6.38 12.47
C SER A 456 -0.30 -6.94 13.83
N THR A 457 -0.56 -6.10 14.84
CA THR A 457 -0.91 -6.56 16.20
C THR A 457 -1.99 -5.69 16.84
N VAL A 458 -2.86 -6.31 17.67
CA VAL A 458 -3.90 -5.57 18.41
C VAL A 458 -3.30 -4.63 19.45
N LYS A 459 -2.12 -4.95 20.01
CA LYS A 459 -1.45 -4.15 21.07
C LYS A 459 -1.04 -2.75 20.61
N GLU A 460 -0.72 -2.58 19.33
CA GLU A 460 -0.31 -1.29 18.78
C GLU A 460 -1.49 -0.35 18.46
N LEU A 461 -2.71 -0.89 18.39
CA LEU A 461 -3.90 -0.14 18.05
C LEU A 461 -4.40 0.73 19.22
N PHE A 462 -4.87 1.94 18.88
CA PHE A 462 -5.34 2.89 19.87
C PHE A 462 -6.69 2.49 20.48
N ALA A 463 -7.71 2.24 19.63
CA ALA A 463 -9.07 2.02 20.07
C ALA A 463 -9.29 0.79 20.97
N PRO A 464 -8.65 -0.40 20.73
CA PRO A 464 -8.86 -1.58 21.54
C PRO A 464 -8.47 -1.42 23.03
N ARG A 465 -7.64 -0.43 23.36
CA ARG A 465 -7.25 -0.14 24.75
C ARG A 465 -8.42 0.38 25.59
N PHE A 466 -9.37 1.06 24.95
CA PHE A 466 -10.54 1.68 25.59
C PHE A 466 -11.81 0.85 25.44
N LEU A 467 -12.00 0.21 24.28
CA LEU A 467 -13.24 -0.53 23.97
C LEU A 467 -13.39 -1.80 24.79
N LYS A 468 -12.28 -2.48 25.15
CA LYS A 468 -12.28 -3.73 25.95
C LYS A 468 -13.29 -4.78 25.43
N GLY A 469 -13.54 -4.79 24.11
CA GLY A 469 -14.52 -5.67 23.46
C GLY A 469 -15.97 -5.15 23.44
N GLY A 470 -16.24 -3.97 24.01
CA GLY A 470 -17.55 -3.30 24.00
C GLY A 470 -17.72 -2.33 22.82
N PRO A 471 -18.93 -1.76 22.67
CA PRO A 471 -19.22 -0.75 21.64
C PRO A 471 -18.52 0.57 21.95
N ILE A 472 -18.36 1.41 20.92
CA ILE A 472 -17.88 2.76 21.09
C ILE A 472 -19.00 3.67 21.59
N THR A 473 -18.96 4.04 22.88
CA THR A 473 -19.93 4.96 23.49
C THR A 473 -19.40 6.39 23.52
N ASN A 474 -20.25 7.35 23.89
CA ASN A 474 -19.84 8.75 24.06
C ASN A 474 -18.81 8.92 25.17
N GLU A 475 -18.94 8.14 26.26
CA GLU A 475 -18.02 8.14 27.40
C GLU A 475 -16.64 7.61 26.98
N VAL A 476 -16.61 6.52 26.23
CA VAL A 476 -15.37 5.95 25.69
C VAL A 476 -14.68 6.96 24.76
N GLN A 477 -15.41 7.61 23.87
CA GLN A 477 -14.83 8.64 22.99
C GLN A 477 -14.34 9.87 23.80
N ALA A 478 -15.00 10.25 24.89
CA ALA A 478 -14.54 11.30 25.78
C ALA A 478 -13.25 10.90 26.52
N GLU A 479 -13.11 9.63 26.93
CA GLU A 479 -11.88 9.11 27.52
C GLU A 479 -10.73 9.12 26.51
N MET A 480 -10.98 8.65 25.29
CA MET A 480 -10.01 8.70 24.17
C MET A 480 -9.59 10.13 23.85
N ALA A 481 -10.52 11.09 23.86
CA ALA A 481 -10.22 12.50 23.62
C ALA A 481 -9.27 13.04 24.68
N ARG A 482 -9.52 12.77 25.96
CA ARG A 482 -8.63 13.16 27.08
C ARG A 482 -7.24 12.57 26.92
N GLU A 483 -7.13 11.30 26.52
CA GLU A 483 -5.86 10.64 26.27
C GLU A 483 -5.08 11.29 25.11
N LEU A 484 -5.77 11.81 24.09
CA LEU A 484 -5.16 12.56 22.97
C LEU A 484 -4.82 14.01 23.33
N GLY A 485 -5.36 14.55 24.42
CA GLY A 485 -5.27 15.97 24.75
C GLY A 485 -6.26 16.84 23.97
N ALA A 486 -7.28 16.25 23.34
CA ALA A 486 -8.35 16.94 22.62
C ALA A 486 -9.51 17.31 23.55
N ASN A 487 -10.31 18.30 23.16
CA ASN A 487 -11.54 18.71 23.86
C ASN A 487 -12.69 17.71 23.59
N SER A 488 -12.75 17.16 22.38
CA SER A 488 -13.66 16.06 22.04
C SER A 488 -13.12 15.23 20.90
N LEU A 489 -13.62 14.00 20.79
CA LEU A 489 -13.33 13.06 19.68
C LEU A 489 -14.64 12.43 19.23
N ARG A 490 -14.83 12.34 17.91
CA ARG A 490 -15.89 11.54 17.29
C ARG A 490 -15.33 10.78 16.11
N TYR A 491 -15.68 9.49 16.06
CA TYR A 491 -15.43 8.61 14.92
C TYR A 491 -16.67 8.54 14.03
N LEU A 492 -16.46 8.41 12.73
CA LEU A 492 -17.54 8.16 11.79
C LEU A 492 -18.26 6.83 12.11
N PRO A 493 -19.60 6.75 12.02
CA PRO A 493 -20.34 5.49 12.15
C PRO A 493 -19.95 4.47 11.09
N PHE A 494 -19.96 3.18 11.46
CA PHE A 494 -19.58 2.07 10.58
C PHE A 494 -20.39 2.06 9.26
N GLU A 495 -21.68 2.33 9.33
CA GLU A 495 -22.61 2.30 8.20
C GLU A 495 -22.32 3.39 7.17
N ALA A 496 -21.65 4.46 7.57
CA ALA A 496 -21.32 5.57 6.67
C ALA A 496 -20.27 5.19 5.62
N ILE A 497 -19.37 4.21 5.91
CA ILE A 497 -18.29 3.80 5.01
C ILE A 497 -18.86 3.28 3.67
N GLY A 498 -19.72 2.26 3.72
CA GLY A 498 -20.30 1.69 2.51
C GLY A 498 -21.12 2.71 1.71
N LYS A 499 -21.86 3.57 2.41
CA LYS A 499 -22.64 4.67 1.79
C LYS A 499 -21.73 5.67 1.07
N SER A 500 -20.64 6.10 1.71
CA SER A 500 -19.72 7.09 1.16
C SER A 500 -18.93 6.55 -0.05
N ILE A 501 -18.55 5.26 -0.03
CA ILE A 501 -17.92 4.61 -1.18
C ILE A 501 -18.95 4.31 -2.29
N GLY A 502 -20.23 4.15 -1.95
CA GLY A 502 -21.28 3.72 -2.88
C GLY A 502 -21.24 2.21 -3.16
N MET A 503 -20.82 1.42 -2.15
CA MET A 503 -20.77 -0.04 -2.19
C MET A 503 -21.52 -0.66 -1.01
N LYS A 504 -22.06 -1.87 -1.21
CA LYS A 504 -22.67 -2.63 -0.13
C LYS A 504 -21.59 -3.09 0.87
N PRO A 505 -21.89 -3.17 2.18
CA PRO A 505 -20.91 -3.61 3.18
C PRO A 505 -20.28 -4.98 2.90
N ASN A 506 -21.04 -5.92 2.32
CA ASN A 506 -20.54 -7.25 1.94
C ASN A 506 -19.64 -7.27 0.70
N GLN A 507 -19.45 -6.15 0.03
CA GLN A 507 -18.51 -5.99 -1.08
C GLN A 507 -17.16 -5.42 -0.61
N LEU A 508 -17.06 -5.02 0.65
CA LEU A 508 -15.90 -4.37 1.24
C LEU A 508 -15.22 -5.27 2.27
N CYS A 509 -13.90 -5.31 2.25
CA CYS A 509 -13.12 -5.79 3.39
C CYS A 509 -13.10 -4.69 4.45
N GLN A 510 -13.70 -4.97 5.59
CA GLN A 510 -13.81 -4.08 6.74
C GLN A 510 -13.29 -4.76 8.02
N ALA A 511 -12.46 -5.80 7.87
CA ALA A 511 -11.97 -6.63 8.97
C ALA A 511 -11.31 -5.80 10.08
N CYS A 512 -10.53 -4.79 9.73
CA CYS A 512 -9.85 -3.94 10.72
C CYS A 512 -10.79 -3.06 11.57
N ILE A 513 -12.06 -2.89 11.18
CA ILE A 513 -13.07 -2.11 11.92
C ILE A 513 -14.22 -2.96 12.48
N ASN A 514 -14.36 -4.23 12.07
CA ASN A 514 -15.44 -5.11 12.54
C ASN A 514 -14.96 -6.49 13.03
N GLY A 515 -13.69 -6.85 12.84
CA GLY A 515 -13.11 -8.14 13.24
C GLY A 515 -13.56 -9.35 12.41
N LYS A 516 -14.21 -9.15 11.25
CA LYS A 516 -14.67 -10.22 10.36
C LYS A 516 -13.82 -10.28 9.10
N TYR A 517 -13.09 -11.37 8.92
CA TYR A 517 -12.15 -11.51 7.81
C TYR A 517 -12.79 -12.26 6.63
N PRO A 518 -12.55 -11.81 5.39
CA PRO A 518 -13.14 -12.43 4.20
C PRO A 518 -12.63 -13.83 3.87
N THR A 519 -11.47 -14.22 4.41
CA THR A 519 -10.86 -15.53 4.10
C THR A 519 -10.74 -16.41 5.35
N PRO A 520 -10.81 -17.76 5.18
CA PRO A 520 -10.69 -18.69 6.30
C PRO A 520 -9.34 -18.57 7.05
N VAL A 521 -8.25 -18.28 6.32
CA VAL A 521 -6.94 -18.10 6.96
C VAL A 521 -6.90 -16.78 7.73
N GLY A 522 -7.49 -15.71 7.19
CA GLY A 522 -7.62 -14.43 7.90
C GLY A 522 -8.36 -14.57 9.23
N GLU A 523 -9.46 -15.32 9.28
CA GLU A 523 -10.20 -15.59 10.53
C GLU A 523 -9.32 -16.34 11.55
N LYS A 524 -8.62 -17.40 11.13
CA LYS A 524 -7.69 -18.15 11.98
C LYS A 524 -6.57 -17.26 12.53
N LEU A 525 -5.99 -16.40 11.70
CA LEU A 525 -4.95 -15.47 12.14
C LEU A 525 -5.49 -14.46 13.16
N TYR A 526 -6.75 -14.04 13.04
CA TYR A 526 -7.37 -13.15 14.00
C TYR A 526 -7.58 -13.84 15.36
N GLU A 527 -8.09 -15.06 15.38
CA GLU A 527 -8.21 -15.88 16.60
C GLU A 527 -6.85 -16.03 17.31
N LEU A 528 -5.79 -16.32 16.55
CA LEU A 528 -4.42 -16.38 17.07
C LEU A 528 -3.97 -15.02 17.64
N SER A 529 -4.27 -13.91 16.97
CA SER A 529 -3.87 -12.56 17.41
C SER A 529 -4.55 -12.16 18.73
N ILE A 530 -5.78 -12.60 18.94
CA ILE A 530 -6.52 -12.38 20.20
C ILE A 530 -5.94 -13.23 21.31
N SER A 531 -5.69 -14.53 21.07
CA SER A 531 -5.13 -15.45 22.08
C SER A 531 -3.75 -15.01 22.56
N GLN A 532 -2.95 -14.41 21.67
CA GLN A 532 -1.61 -13.89 21.96
C GLN A 532 -1.59 -12.48 22.59
N LYS A 533 -2.73 -11.85 22.80
CA LYS A 533 -2.84 -10.54 23.44
C LYS A 533 -2.10 -10.47 24.79
N ASN A 534 -1.93 -11.59 25.46
CA ASN A 534 -1.28 -11.72 26.76
C ASN A 534 0.18 -12.22 26.70
N SER A 535 0.71 -12.57 25.53
CA SER A 535 2.07 -13.06 25.37
C SER A 535 3.06 -11.95 24.97
N SER A 536 4.31 -12.06 25.40
CA SER A 536 5.37 -11.05 25.19
C SER A 536 6.04 -11.11 23.79
N GLY A 537 5.49 -11.87 22.85
CA GLY A 537 6.04 -12.01 21.49
C GLY A 537 5.93 -10.73 20.66
N SER A 538 7.03 -10.26 20.09
CA SER A 538 7.14 -9.03 19.28
C SER A 538 7.05 -9.27 17.75
N GLY A 539 6.65 -10.47 17.31
CA GLY A 539 6.54 -10.84 15.89
C GLY A 539 5.16 -10.51 15.31
N ARG A 540 5.09 -10.36 13.98
CA ARG A 540 3.82 -10.21 13.27
C ARG A 540 3.09 -11.55 13.28
N THR A 541 1.77 -11.55 13.50
CA THR A 541 0.97 -12.77 13.68
C THR A 541 1.10 -13.76 12.50
N TYR A 542 1.18 -13.25 11.28
CA TYR A 542 1.31 -14.07 10.06
C TYR A 542 2.73 -14.58 9.77
N GLU A 543 3.74 -14.11 10.51
CA GLU A 543 5.14 -14.59 10.45
C GLU A 543 5.42 -15.68 11.49
N MET A 544 4.47 -15.95 12.40
CA MET A 544 4.66 -16.94 13.46
C MET A 544 4.30 -18.35 12.98
N PRO A 545 5.07 -19.38 13.37
CA PRO A 545 4.71 -20.77 13.09
C PRO A 545 3.31 -21.07 13.65
N THR A 546 2.44 -21.64 12.84
CA THR A 546 1.19 -22.23 13.33
C THR A 546 1.56 -23.41 14.19
N ALA A 547 1.12 -23.42 15.45
CA ALA A 547 1.34 -24.57 16.33
C ALA A 547 0.88 -25.83 15.59
N ARG A 548 1.76 -26.83 15.49
CA ARG A 548 1.42 -28.14 14.92
C ARG A 548 0.30 -28.71 15.79
N THR A 549 -0.91 -28.82 15.23
CA THR A 549 -1.99 -29.63 15.77
C THR A 549 -1.72 -31.09 15.50
#